data_ccc4269853a7252d661a995e0d5dfda6
#
_entry.id   ccc4269853a7252d661a995e0d5dfda6
#
_cell.length_a   1.000
_cell.length_b   1.000
_cell.length_c   1.000
_cell.angle_alpha   90.00
_cell.angle_beta   90.00
_cell.angle_gamma   90.00
#
_symmetry.space_group_name_H-M   'P 1'
#
loop_
_entity.id
_entity.type
_entity.pdbx_description
1 polymer ?
#
loop_
_entity_poly.entity_id
_entity_poly.type
_entity_poly.pdbx_seq_one_letter_code
_entity_poly.pdbx_strand_id
1 'polypeptide(L)'
;MLYITTRNHSEVYSEESVLRTGIAPDGGLFVPQTLPAFTRDEIISMQRKTYGEIVAEILNIFFSANLSGWDVDLCIGRNTARIASVGGKTHIAEMWHNPSGALEFATQSLYERISGAEAADKPSHWFQIATQIAYIFAVYASLCQAGECIGGSLIDVSVAVGDMITPIAICYAQKMGLPVGTIIISSEKNSILWDLIHRAETNVTAAESTLVFGIEGLVSLKLGSTAVNQFVSSMEKNRTYFVEEELISILAEKLFCVVLSPNRSQQIMSSFNRTNHYILEPTSALCISGLQDFRAKTGVNNRTLILADITPAKHIDAVISATGLAEDTIMEQIIRR
;
A
#
# COMPACT_ATOMS: atom_id res chain seq x y z
N MET A 1 3.58 -15.95 15.75
CA MET A 1 2.16 -15.59 15.55
C MET A 1 1.40 -16.76 14.95
N LEU A 2 0.07 -16.86 15.15
CA LEU A 2 -0.80 -17.86 14.53
C LEU A 2 -1.57 -17.24 13.36
N TYR A 3 -1.79 -18.01 12.32
CA TYR A 3 -2.45 -17.59 11.09
C TYR A 3 -3.65 -18.46 10.79
N ILE A 4 -4.61 -17.90 10.10
CA ILE A 4 -5.79 -18.54 9.52
C ILE A 4 -5.83 -18.21 8.03
N THR A 5 -6.81 -18.72 7.31
CA THR A 5 -7.01 -18.34 5.91
C THR A 5 -8.18 -17.35 5.78
N THR A 6 -8.22 -16.62 4.68
CA THR A 6 -9.36 -15.74 4.35
C THR A 6 -10.67 -16.52 4.21
N ARG A 7 -10.60 -17.82 3.88
CA ARG A 7 -11.75 -18.69 3.61
C ARG A 7 -12.16 -19.58 4.76
N ASN A 8 -11.18 -19.95 5.63
CA ASN A 8 -11.41 -20.85 6.76
C ASN A 8 -10.72 -20.35 8.02
N HIS A 9 -11.52 -19.92 9.01
CA HIS A 9 -11.02 -19.43 10.29
C HIS A 9 -10.86 -20.53 11.36
N SER A 10 -11.23 -21.77 11.05
CA SER A 10 -11.16 -22.89 11.99
C SER A 10 -9.82 -23.60 11.97
N GLU A 11 -9.07 -23.47 10.89
CA GLU A 11 -7.76 -24.08 10.72
C GLU A 11 -6.64 -23.07 10.98
N VAL A 12 -5.65 -23.48 11.77
CA VAL A 12 -4.58 -22.59 12.24
C VAL A 12 -3.25 -23.04 11.66
N TYR A 13 -2.47 -22.07 11.19
CA TYR A 13 -1.19 -22.27 10.53
C TYR A 13 -0.05 -21.58 11.28
N SER A 14 1.15 -22.13 11.16
CA SER A 14 2.38 -21.55 11.73
C SER A 14 2.96 -20.47 10.82
N GLU A 15 3.84 -19.63 11.40
CA GLU A 15 4.64 -18.65 10.64
C GLU A 15 5.44 -19.30 9.51
N GLU A 16 6.03 -20.47 9.76
CA GLU A 16 6.78 -21.22 8.78
C GLU A 16 5.94 -21.60 7.56
N SER A 17 4.70 -22.05 7.80
CA SER A 17 3.76 -22.37 6.71
C SER A 17 3.48 -21.13 5.84
N VAL A 18 3.26 -19.98 6.47
CA VAL A 18 2.98 -18.71 5.77
C VAL A 18 4.18 -18.22 4.96
N LEU A 19 5.39 -18.38 5.49
CA LEU A 19 6.61 -17.97 4.79
C LEU A 19 6.91 -18.87 3.59
N ARG A 20 6.66 -20.18 3.70
CA ARG A 20 6.97 -21.15 2.64
C ARG A 20 5.90 -21.28 1.57
N THR A 21 4.63 -21.02 1.89
CA THR A 21 3.51 -21.28 1.00
C THR A 21 2.81 -19.97 0.66
N GLY A 22 2.80 -19.58 -0.60
CA GLY A 22 2.21 -18.30 -1.04
C GLY A 22 0.70 -18.24 -0.88
N ILE A 23 0.01 -19.37 -1.11
CA ILE A 23 -1.45 -19.54 -1.06
C ILE A 23 -1.75 -20.71 -0.14
N ALA A 24 -2.80 -20.59 0.66
CA ALA A 24 -3.23 -21.63 1.58
C ALA A 24 -3.81 -22.87 0.84
N PRO A 25 -3.86 -24.05 1.50
CA PRO A 25 -4.39 -25.27 0.89
C PRO A 25 -5.84 -25.18 0.43
N ASP A 26 -6.66 -24.31 1.03
CA ASP A 26 -8.04 -24.02 0.63
C ASP A 26 -8.15 -23.00 -0.52
N GLY A 27 -7.01 -22.56 -1.06
CA GLY A 27 -6.92 -21.53 -2.10
C GLY A 27 -7.12 -20.11 -1.61
N GLY A 28 -7.27 -19.88 -0.30
CA GLY A 28 -7.36 -18.57 0.32
C GLY A 28 -5.99 -17.95 0.61
N LEU A 29 -6.00 -16.74 1.16
CA LEU A 29 -4.79 -16.06 1.62
C LEU A 29 -4.58 -16.32 3.11
N PHE A 30 -3.32 -16.42 3.55
CA PHE A 30 -3.00 -16.41 4.96
C PHE A 30 -3.19 -15.01 5.53
N VAL A 31 -3.79 -14.94 6.71
CA VAL A 31 -3.96 -13.70 7.48
C VAL A 31 -3.74 -14.01 8.97
N PRO A 32 -3.29 -13.06 9.80
CA PRO A 32 -3.09 -13.31 11.22
C PRO A 32 -4.44 -13.62 11.91
N GLN A 33 -4.47 -14.61 12.76
CA GLN A 33 -5.64 -14.97 13.56
C GLN A 33 -6.05 -13.81 14.46
N THR A 34 -5.08 -13.13 15.03
CA THR A 34 -5.28 -11.94 15.87
C THR A 34 -4.37 -10.83 15.37
N LEU A 35 -4.97 -9.71 14.97
CA LEU A 35 -4.23 -8.57 14.52
C LEU A 35 -3.70 -7.77 15.73
N PRO A 36 -2.40 -7.46 15.79
CA PRO A 36 -1.86 -6.61 16.85
C PRO A 36 -2.45 -5.21 16.74
N ALA A 37 -2.64 -4.56 17.88
CA ALA A 37 -3.13 -3.17 17.92
C ALA A 37 -2.17 -2.32 18.75
N PHE A 38 -1.89 -1.13 18.25
CA PHE A 38 -1.08 -0.11 18.90
C PHE A 38 -1.96 0.99 19.49
N THR A 39 -1.65 1.37 20.70
CA THR A 39 -2.25 2.55 21.34
C THR A 39 -1.73 3.82 20.67
N ARG A 40 -2.43 4.93 20.90
CA ARG A 40 -1.99 6.24 20.41
C ARG A 40 -0.59 6.62 20.94
N ASP A 41 -0.29 6.30 22.18
CA ASP A 41 1.00 6.64 22.81
C ASP A 41 2.14 5.79 22.23
N GLU A 42 1.89 4.53 21.90
CA GLU A 42 2.86 3.68 21.20
C GLU A 42 3.16 4.23 19.81
N ILE A 43 2.13 4.63 19.04
CA ILE A 43 2.31 5.27 17.73
C ILE A 43 3.11 6.57 17.84
N ILE A 44 2.81 7.41 18.84
CA ILE A 44 3.58 8.64 19.09
C ILE A 44 5.04 8.31 19.45
N SER A 45 5.27 7.25 20.21
CA SER A 45 6.62 6.85 20.61
C SER A 45 7.50 6.40 19.41
N MET A 46 6.89 5.90 18.35
CA MET A 46 7.59 5.48 17.12
C MET A 46 8.39 6.63 16.48
N GLN A 47 7.98 7.89 16.68
CA GLN A 47 8.74 9.05 16.21
C GLN A 47 10.16 9.17 16.78
N ARG A 48 10.47 8.42 17.85
CA ARG A 48 11.81 8.41 18.45
C ARG A 48 12.70 7.30 17.90
N LYS A 49 12.15 6.44 17.03
CA LYS A 49 12.81 5.29 16.44
C LYS A 49 13.24 5.61 15.02
N THR A 50 14.30 4.95 14.58
CA THR A 50 14.70 5.00 13.16
C THR A 50 13.69 4.23 12.29
N TYR A 51 13.74 4.49 10.99
CA TYR A 51 12.92 3.76 10.01
C TYR A 51 13.12 2.24 10.13
N GLY A 52 14.38 1.77 10.17
CA GLY A 52 14.72 0.37 10.32
C GLY A 52 14.22 -0.26 11.63
N GLU A 53 14.30 0.47 12.75
CA GLU A 53 13.77 0.00 14.04
C GLU A 53 12.25 -0.20 14.01
N ILE A 54 11.50 0.68 13.35
CA ILE A 54 10.04 0.55 13.22
C ILE A 54 9.69 -0.64 12.34
N VAL A 55 10.37 -0.78 11.20
CA VAL A 55 10.16 -1.92 10.30
C VAL A 55 10.50 -3.23 11.00
N ALA A 56 11.61 -3.30 11.73
CA ALA A 56 11.98 -4.48 12.52
C ALA A 56 10.93 -4.83 13.57
N GLU A 57 10.43 -3.84 14.33
CA GLU A 57 9.41 -4.03 15.35
C GLU A 57 8.14 -4.66 14.78
N ILE A 58 7.62 -4.11 13.68
CA ILE A 58 6.39 -4.61 13.05
C ILE A 58 6.60 -6.03 12.48
N LEU A 59 7.70 -6.28 11.78
CA LEU A 59 7.99 -7.60 11.22
C LEU A 59 8.26 -8.65 12.31
N ASN A 60 8.89 -8.28 13.41
CA ASN A 60 9.09 -9.19 14.55
C ASN A 60 7.77 -9.61 15.20
N ILE A 61 6.76 -8.74 15.22
CA ILE A 61 5.43 -9.10 15.70
C ILE A 61 4.80 -10.18 14.80
N PHE A 62 4.94 -10.05 13.49
CA PHE A 62 4.34 -11.01 12.55
C PHE A 62 5.15 -12.31 12.41
N PHE A 63 6.47 -12.25 12.44
CA PHE A 63 7.32 -13.40 12.05
C PHE A 63 8.31 -13.84 13.12
N SER A 64 8.25 -13.30 14.34
CA SER A 64 9.16 -13.67 15.47
C SER A 64 10.66 -13.72 15.06
N ALA A 65 11.06 -12.88 14.12
CA ALA A 65 12.34 -12.98 13.39
C ALA A 65 13.53 -12.43 14.16
N ASN A 66 13.30 -11.78 15.32
CA ASN A 66 14.33 -11.11 16.12
C ASN A 66 15.22 -10.14 15.33
N LEU A 67 14.66 -9.44 14.35
CA LEU A 67 15.36 -8.42 13.59
C LEU A 67 15.70 -7.22 14.47
N SER A 68 16.90 -6.69 14.31
CA SER A 68 17.27 -5.35 14.77
C SER A 68 17.03 -4.31 13.65
N GLY A 69 17.01 -3.03 14.00
CA GLY A 69 17.00 -1.96 12.98
C GLY A 69 18.17 -2.04 12.03
N TRP A 70 19.35 -2.51 12.52
CA TRP A 70 20.52 -2.74 11.69
C TRP A 70 20.32 -3.85 10.64
N ASP A 71 19.65 -4.94 11.00
CA ASP A 71 19.35 -6.01 10.05
C ASP A 71 18.45 -5.49 8.92
N VAL A 72 17.47 -4.66 9.26
CA VAL A 72 16.60 -4.01 8.28
C VAL A 72 17.40 -3.05 7.40
N ASP A 73 18.25 -2.20 7.99
CA ASP A 73 19.09 -1.24 7.26
C ASP A 73 20.05 -1.94 6.27
N LEU A 74 20.50 -3.15 6.56
CA LEU A 74 21.28 -3.96 5.64
C LEU A 74 20.48 -4.44 4.43
N CYS A 75 19.19 -4.76 4.63
CA CYS A 75 18.31 -5.24 3.57
C CYS A 75 17.78 -4.11 2.68
N ILE A 76 17.39 -2.99 3.29
CA ILE A 76 16.70 -1.89 2.58
C ILE A 76 17.60 -0.67 2.31
N GLY A 77 18.81 -0.66 2.83
CA GLY A 77 19.67 0.52 2.89
C GLY A 77 19.31 1.43 4.06
N ARG A 78 20.27 2.28 4.46
CA ARG A 78 20.08 3.23 5.59
C ARG A 78 19.19 4.42 5.28
N ASN A 79 18.51 4.41 4.17
CA ASN A 79 17.71 5.54 3.72
C ASN A 79 16.31 5.42 4.26
N THR A 80 15.96 6.37 5.10
CA THR A 80 14.57 6.65 5.46
C THR A 80 13.79 7.10 4.22
N ALA A 81 12.50 6.76 4.15
CA ALA A 81 11.65 7.35 3.14
C ALA A 81 11.69 8.89 3.27
N ARG A 82 12.15 9.55 2.22
CA ARG A 82 12.17 11.01 2.19
C ARG A 82 10.75 11.53 2.06
N ILE A 83 10.41 12.53 2.86
CA ILE A 83 9.12 13.22 2.79
C ILE A 83 9.29 14.50 1.99
N ALA A 84 8.68 14.57 0.82
CA ALA A 84 8.63 15.77 0.00
C ALA A 84 7.30 16.51 0.21
N SER A 85 7.36 17.75 0.73
CA SER A 85 6.19 18.61 0.86
C SER A 85 5.94 19.32 -0.47
N VAL A 86 4.82 19.01 -1.13
CA VAL A 86 4.54 19.45 -2.50
C VAL A 86 3.43 20.49 -2.59
N GLY A 87 3.24 21.23 -1.51
CA GLY A 87 2.26 22.30 -1.39
C GLY A 87 0.97 21.89 -0.70
N GLY A 88 0.34 22.87 -0.06
CA GLY A 88 -0.85 22.66 0.76
C GLY A 88 -0.59 21.69 1.90
N LYS A 89 -1.47 20.70 2.05
CA LYS A 89 -1.35 19.62 3.04
C LYS A 89 -0.99 18.28 2.37
N THR A 90 -0.23 18.31 1.27
CA THR A 90 0.10 17.12 0.47
C THR A 90 1.60 16.82 0.60
N HIS A 91 1.90 15.59 0.96
CA HIS A 91 3.25 15.08 1.15
C HIS A 91 3.44 13.81 0.34
N ILE A 92 4.61 13.64 -0.26
CA ILE A 92 5.00 12.43 -1.01
C ILE A 92 6.10 11.73 -0.22
N ALA A 93 5.87 10.48 0.15
CA ALA A 93 6.89 9.62 0.70
C ALA A 93 7.64 8.95 -0.46
N GLU A 94 8.87 9.38 -0.68
CA GLU A 94 9.73 8.86 -1.74
C GLU A 94 10.42 7.58 -1.25
N MET A 95 9.71 6.45 -1.37
CA MET A 95 10.15 5.15 -0.85
C MET A 95 11.23 4.49 -1.72
N TRP A 96 11.51 5.06 -2.92
CA TRP A 96 12.55 4.56 -3.83
C TRP A 96 13.98 5.03 -3.49
N HIS A 97 14.15 5.91 -2.51
CA HIS A 97 15.47 6.45 -2.10
C HIS A 97 16.35 5.47 -1.34
N ASN A 98 16.22 4.18 -1.58
CA ASN A 98 17.21 3.23 -1.15
C ASN A 98 18.25 3.00 -2.28
N PRO A 99 19.48 2.54 -1.97
CA PRO A 99 20.51 2.30 -2.98
C PRO A 99 20.11 1.30 -4.06
N SER A 100 19.18 0.40 -3.77
CA SER A 100 18.63 -0.57 -4.72
C SER A 100 17.55 0.01 -5.64
N GLY A 101 17.00 1.19 -5.32
CA GLY A 101 16.04 1.91 -6.13
C GLY A 101 14.67 1.26 -6.28
N ALA A 102 14.38 0.15 -5.59
CA ALA A 102 13.12 -0.57 -5.71
C ALA A 102 12.66 -1.14 -4.36
N LEU A 103 11.44 -0.79 -3.98
CA LEU A 103 10.78 -1.33 -2.78
C LEU A 103 10.60 -2.85 -2.85
N GLU A 104 10.38 -3.38 -4.05
CA GLU A 104 10.29 -4.82 -4.33
C GLU A 104 11.59 -5.56 -3.95
N PHE A 105 12.75 -4.98 -4.30
CA PHE A 105 14.04 -5.56 -3.92
C PHE A 105 14.25 -5.55 -2.41
N ALA A 106 13.87 -4.47 -1.73
CA ALA A 106 13.95 -4.38 -0.28
C ALA A 106 13.05 -5.43 0.40
N THR A 107 11.85 -5.64 -0.12
CA THR A 107 10.92 -6.68 0.35
C THR A 107 11.50 -8.08 0.14
N GLN A 108 12.10 -8.34 -1.02
CA GLN A 108 12.77 -9.61 -1.32
C GLN A 108 13.94 -9.87 -0.35
N SER A 109 14.80 -8.89 -0.12
CA SER A 109 15.95 -9.02 0.80
C SER A 109 15.52 -9.29 2.24
N LEU A 110 14.44 -8.65 2.70
CA LEU A 110 13.85 -8.93 4.02
C LEU A 110 13.26 -10.34 4.09
N TYR A 111 12.63 -10.79 3.01
CA TYR A 111 12.07 -12.14 2.93
C TYR A 111 13.18 -13.20 3.06
N GLU A 112 14.25 -13.07 2.29
CA GLU A 112 15.42 -13.97 2.36
C GLU A 112 16.03 -13.97 3.77
N ARG A 113 16.16 -12.82 4.39
CA ARG A 113 16.72 -12.67 5.74
C ARG A 113 15.85 -13.33 6.82
N ILE A 114 14.53 -13.28 6.70
CA ILE A 114 13.57 -13.81 7.68
C ILE A 114 13.30 -15.29 7.45
N SER A 115 13.06 -15.70 6.22
CA SER A 115 12.67 -17.07 5.87
C SER A 115 13.85 -18.03 5.71
N GLY A 116 15.06 -17.52 5.51
CA GLY A 116 16.20 -18.30 5.05
C GLY A 116 16.04 -18.88 3.64
N ALA A 117 15.10 -18.32 2.86
CA ALA A 117 14.82 -18.74 1.49
C ALA A 117 15.98 -18.39 0.55
N GLU A 118 16.07 -19.09 -0.58
CA GLU A 118 16.99 -18.74 -1.64
C GLU A 118 16.48 -17.53 -2.45
N ALA A 119 17.39 -16.81 -3.10
CA ALA A 119 17.07 -15.61 -3.87
C ALA A 119 16.04 -15.81 -5.01
N ALA A 120 15.82 -17.05 -5.43
CA ALA A 120 14.81 -17.39 -6.44
C ALA A 120 13.38 -17.52 -5.89
N ASP A 121 13.24 -17.68 -4.57
CA ASP A 121 11.95 -17.84 -3.92
C ASP A 121 11.24 -16.50 -3.79
N LYS A 122 9.96 -16.46 -4.12
CA LYS A 122 9.15 -15.24 -4.01
C LYS A 122 8.52 -15.12 -2.64
N PRO A 123 8.45 -13.88 -2.08
CA PRO A 123 7.74 -13.63 -0.85
C PRO A 123 6.27 -14.07 -0.94
N SER A 124 5.78 -14.70 0.14
CA SER A 124 4.36 -15.03 0.25
C SER A 124 3.51 -13.76 0.21
N HIS A 125 2.26 -13.90 -0.17
CA HIS A 125 1.34 -12.75 -0.27
C HIS A 125 1.21 -12.01 1.08
N TRP A 126 1.08 -12.77 2.18
CA TRP A 126 1.03 -12.14 3.51
C TRP A 126 2.33 -11.44 3.88
N PHE A 127 3.47 -12.01 3.52
CA PHE A 127 4.76 -11.36 3.78
C PHE A 127 4.86 -9.99 3.09
N GLN A 128 4.39 -9.90 1.85
CA GLN A 128 4.36 -8.64 1.11
C GLN A 128 3.44 -7.62 1.81
N ILE A 129 2.24 -8.03 2.26
CA ILE A 129 1.33 -7.16 3.01
C ILE A 129 1.96 -6.71 4.33
N ALA A 130 2.55 -7.63 5.11
CA ALA A 130 3.17 -7.33 6.41
C ALA A 130 4.34 -6.34 6.27
N THR A 131 5.15 -6.50 5.21
CA THR A 131 6.25 -5.58 4.92
C THR A 131 5.74 -4.20 4.53
N GLN A 132 4.68 -4.12 3.72
CA GLN A 132 4.03 -2.84 3.41
C GLN A 132 3.42 -2.19 4.65
N ILE A 133 2.79 -2.95 5.56
CA ILE A 133 2.32 -2.42 6.84
C ILE A 133 3.49 -1.77 7.60
N ALA A 134 4.61 -2.48 7.71
CA ALA A 134 5.80 -1.98 8.41
C ALA A 134 6.31 -0.66 7.79
N TYR A 135 6.38 -0.58 6.47
CA TYR A 135 6.78 0.63 5.76
C TYR A 135 5.81 1.79 5.99
N ILE A 136 4.50 1.54 6.01
CA ILE A 136 3.48 2.58 6.23
C ILE A 136 3.61 3.17 7.64
N PHE A 137 3.83 2.35 8.67
CA PHE A 137 4.11 2.84 10.03
C PHE A 137 5.39 3.69 10.07
N ALA A 138 6.47 3.21 9.44
CA ALA A 138 7.74 3.92 9.40
C ALA A 138 7.64 5.25 8.63
N VAL A 139 6.93 5.28 7.51
CA VAL A 139 6.67 6.51 6.74
C VAL A 139 5.82 7.51 7.53
N TYR A 140 4.80 7.05 8.25
CA TYR A 140 4.03 7.93 9.14
C TYR A 140 4.91 8.57 10.22
N ALA A 141 5.76 7.77 10.86
CA ALA A 141 6.71 8.29 11.84
C ALA A 141 7.68 9.29 11.21
N SER A 142 8.20 9.00 10.01
CA SER A 142 9.08 9.91 9.26
C SER A 142 8.39 11.24 8.92
N LEU A 143 7.09 11.20 8.54
CA LEU A 143 6.29 12.40 8.30
C LEU A 143 6.22 13.29 9.57
N CYS A 144 6.05 12.67 10.73
CA CYS A 144 6.00 13.38 12.00
C CYS A 144 7.39 13.89 12.43
N GLN A 145 8.46 13.12 12.20
CA GLN A 145 9.84 13.53 12.44
C GLN A 145 10.25 14.73 11.58
N ALA A 146 9.76 14.80 10.34
CA ALA A 146 9.96 15.94 9.46
C ALA A 146 9.19 17.22 9.91
N GLY A 147 8.41 17.15 10.99
CA GLY A 147 7.59 18.24 11.47
C GLY A 147 6.31 18.51 10.68
N GLU A 148 6.02 17.64 9.72
CA GLU A 148 4.87 17.78 8.82
C GLU A 148 3.55 17.34 9.46
N CYS A 149 3.59 16.56 10.54
CA CYS A 149 2.42 16.25 11.36
C CYS A 149 2.79 16.13 12.84
N ILE A 150 1.78 16.31 13.70
CA ILE A 150 1.90 15.98 15.12
C ILE A 150 1.57 14.49 15.28
N GLY A 151 2.36 13.75 16.04
CA GLY A 151 2.13 12.33 16.28
C GLY A 151 0.72 12.05 16.81
N GLY A 152 0.12 11.01 16.28
CA GLY A 152 -1.28 10.67 16.53
C GLY A 152 -2.30 11.52 15.78
N SER A 153 -1.86 12.43 14.88
CA SER A 153 -2.76 13.17 13.99
C SER A 153 -3.27 12.32 12.85
N LEU A 154 -4.54 12.51 12.53
CA LEU A 154 -5.18 11.86 11.39
C LEU A 154 -4.56 12.34 10.08
N ILE A 155 -4.24 11.41 9.20
CA ILE A 155 -3.81 11.65 7.81
C ILE A 155 -4.70 10.88 6.84
N ASP A 156 -4.95 11.44 5.67
CA ASP A 156 -5.47 10.66 4.55
C ASP A 156 -4.30 10.07 3.75
N VAL A 157 -4.52 8.94 3.08
CA VAL A 157 -3.49 8.30 2.25
C VAL A 157 -4.03 8.14 0.83
N SER A 158 -3.26 8.57 -0.16
CA SER A 158 -3.62 8.39 -1.56
C SER A 158 -2.68 7.40 -2.24
N VAL A 159 -3.25 6.39 -2.88
CA VAL A 159 -2.55 5.31 -3.56
C VAL A 159 -3.18 5.02 -4.91
N ALA A 160 -2.40 4.49 -5.83
CA ALA A 160 -2.93 3.95 -7.08
C ALA A 160 -3.30 2.47 -6.90
N VAL A 161 -4.27 2.02 -7.66
CA VAL A 161 -4.56 0.60 -7.79
C VAL A 161 -3.41 -0.05 -8.58
N GLY A 162 -2.78 -1.02 -7.94
CA GLY A 162 -1.84 -1.95 -8.54
C GLY A 162 -2.33 -3.38 -8.29
N ASP A 163 -1.57 -4.13 -7.53
CA ASP A 163 -1.88 -5.48 -7.06
C ASP A 163 -2.76 -5.54 -5.80
N MET A 164 -3.26 -4.41 -5.33
CA MET A 164 -4.01 -4.24 -4.07
C MET A 164 -3.21 -4.47 -2.77
N ILE A 165 -1.95 -4.83 -2.82
CA ILE A 165 -1.14 -5.08 -1.62
C ILE A 165 -1.05 -3.82 -0.76
N THR A 166 -0.67 -2.68 -1.34
CA THR A 166 -0.56 -1.41 -0.61
C THR A 166 -1.89 -0.91 -0.06
N PRO A 167 -3.01 -0.85 -0.81
CA PRO A 167 -4.31 -0.48 -0.27
C PRO A 167 -4.75 -1.34 0.93
N ILE A 168 -4.54 -2.66 0.85
CA ILE A 168 -4.89 -3.57 1.94
C ILE A 168 -3.97 -3.36 3.14
N ALA A 169 -2.67 -3.21 2.92
CA ALA A 169 -1.72 -2.94 3.99
C ALA A 169 -2.08 -1.67 4.77
N ILE A 170 -2.57 -0.61 4.08
CA ILE A 170 -3.07 0.59 4.74
C ILE A 170 -4.31 0.29 5.58
N CYS A 171 -5.25 -0.52 5.08
CA CYS A 171 -6.42 -0.95 5.86
C CYS A 171 -6.02 -1.75 7.11
N TYR A 172 -5.02 -2.63 7.00
CA TYR A 172 -4.47 -3.34 8.15
C TYR A 172 -3.79 -2.38 9.13
N ALA A 173 -2.93 -1.48 8.65
CA ALA A 173 -2.28 -0.48 9.49
C ALA A 173 -3.29 0.40 10.23
N GLN A 174 -4.38 0.82 9.58
CA GLN A 174 -5.48 1.56 10.19
C GLN A 174 -6.15 0.73 11.29
N LYS A 175 -6.43 -0.55 11.04
CA LYS A 175 -7.02 -1.47 12.03
C LYS A 175 -6.07 -1.75 13.20
N MET A 176 -4.75 -1.69 12.97
CA MET A 176 -3.71 -1.78 13.99
C MET A 176 -3.54 -0.49 14.81
N GLY A 177 -4.29 0.56 14.51
CA GLY A 177 -4.29 1.80 15.30
C GLY A 177 -3.59 2.98 14.63
N LEU A 178 -2.97 2.81 13.44
CA LEU A 178 -2.38 3.95 12.73
C LEU A 178 -3.50 4.96 12.39
N PRO A 179 -3.31 6.26 12.69
CA PRO A 179 -4.38 7.26 12.52
C PRO A 179 -4.56 7.66 11.05
N VAL A 180 -5.02 6.70 10.24
CA VAL A 180 -5.39 6.90 8.85
C VAL A 180 -6.87 7.26 8.76
N GLY A 181 -7.17 8.35 8.07
CA GLY A 181 -8.51 8.80 7.74
C GLY A 181 -9.05 8.08 6.51
N THR A 182 -9.22 8.81 5.42
CA THR A 182 -9.68 8.26 4.14
C THR A 182 -8.51 7.69 3.35
N ILE A 183 -8.74 6.52 2.76
CA ILE A 183 -7.84 5.89 1.78
C ILE A 183 -8.39 6.20 0.40
N ILE A 184 -7.65 7.01 -0.36
CA ILE A 184 -8.04 7.45 -1.71
C ILE A 184 -7.36 6.51 -2.70
N ILE A 185 -8.15 5.71 -3.42
CA ILE A 185 -7.66 4.68 -4.35
C ILE A 185 -7.99 5.11 -5.77
N SER A 186 -6.94 5.35 -6.57
CA SER A 186 -7.04 5.88 -7.92
C SER A 186 -6.69 4.83 -8.96
N SER A 187 -7.46 4.77 -10.07
CA SER A 187 -7.20 3.88 -11.21
C SER A 187 -7.47 4.60 -12.53
N GLU A 188 -6.82 4.17 -13.61
CA GLU A 188 -7.05 4.71 -14.98
C GLU A 188 -8.08 3.91 -15.79
N LYS A 189 -8.36 2.69 -15.39
CA LYS A 189 -9.29 1.78 -16.10
C LYS A 189 -10.25 1.14 -15.11
N ASN A 190 -11.23 0.42 -15.65
CA ASN A 190 -12.21 -0.34 -14.86
C ASN A 190 -11.54 -0.97 -13.64
N SER A 191 -11.88 -0.46 -12.48
CA SER A 191 -11.37 -0.95 -11.22
C SER A 191 -12.38 -1.93 -10.65
N ILE A 192 -11.96 -3.19 -10.51
CA ILE A 192 -12.77 -4.23 -9.85
C ILE A 192 -13.29 -3.72 -8.50
N LEU A 193 -12.44 -3.05 -7.72
CA LEU A 193 -12.82 -2.47 -6.44
C LEU A 193 -13.85 -1.35 -6.61
N TRP A 194 -13.72 -0.50 -7.62
CA TRP A 194 -14.69 0.56 -7.90
C TRP A 194 -16.05 -0.02 -8.27
N ASP A 195 -16.06 -1.02 -9.15
CA ASP A 195 -17.29 -1.70 -9.56
C ASP A 195 -17.98 -2.38 -8.36
N LEU A 196 -17.25 -3.10 -7.51
CA LEU A 196 -17.79 -3.71 -6.30
C LEU A 196 -18.42 -2.68 -5.35
N ILE A 197 -17.75 -1.55 -5.13
CA ILE A 197 -18.23 -0.52 -4.21
C ILE A 197 -19.44 0.25 -4.77
N HIS A 198 -19.52 0.44 -6.10
CA HIS A 198 -20.56 1.27 -6.71
C HIS A 198 -21.69 0.47 -7.38
N ARG A 199 -21.45 -0.81 -7.68
CA ARG A 199 -22.40 -1.67 -8.41
C ARG A 199 -22.72 -2.97 -7.69
N ALA A 200 -22.08 -3.26 -6.55
CA ALA A 200 -22.15 -4.50 -5.79
C ALA A 200 -21.62 -5.74 -6.54
N GLU A 201 -21.21 -5.62 -7.80
CA GLU A 201 -20.71 -6.73 -8.62
C GLU A 201 -19.62 -6.28 -9.59
N THR A 202 -18.77 -7.21 -10.00
CA THR A 202 -17.80 -6.99 -11.06
C THR A 202 -17.48 -8.28 -11.81
N ASN A 203 -17.21 -8.17 -13.11
CA ASN A 203 -16.72 -9.26 -13.94
C ASN A 203 -15.20 -9.21 -14.01
N VAL A 204 -14.55 -10.35 -13.83
CA VAL A 204 -13.09 -10.45 -13.79
C VAL A 204 -12.58 -11.33 -14.91
N THR A 205 -11.57 -10.86 -15.61
CA THR A 205 -10.86 -11.65 -16.62
C THR A 205 -9.74 -12.48 -15.96
N ALA A 206 -9.30 -13.53 -16.63
CA ALA A 206 -8.20 -14.37 -16.13
C ALA A 206 -6.89 -13.62 -15.91
N ALA A 207 -6.69 -12.47 -16.58
CA ALA A 207 -5.50 -11.63 -16.42
C ALA A 207 -5.49 -10.81 -15.12
N GLU A 208 -6.62 -10.74 -14.41
CA GLU A 208 -6.80 -9.91 -13.20
C GLU A 208 -6.75 -10.73 -11.90
N SER A 209 -6.29 -11.97 -11.95
CA SER A 209 -6.29 -12.89 -10.81
C SER A 209 -5.56 -12.35 -9.57
N THR A 210 -4.44 -11.67 -9.75
CA THR A 210 -3.67 -11.08 -8.62
C THR A 210 -4.46 -9.96 -7.91
N LEU A 211 -5.17 -9.16 -8.68
CA LEU A 211 -6.03 -8.10 -8.14
C LEU A 211 -7.19 -8.68 -7.32
N VAL A 212 -7.71 -9.84 -7.74
CA VAL A 212 -8.77 -10.57 -7.04
C VAL A 212 -8.34 -11.05 -5.67
N PHE A 213 -7.13 -11.60 -5.53
CA PHE A 213 -6.60 -11.99 -4.22
C PHE A 213 -6.53 -10.80 -3.26
N GLY A 214 -6.12 -9.64 -3.76
CA GLY A 214 -6.13 -8.44 -2.96
C GLY A 214 -7.54 -8.06 -2.48
N ILE A 215 -8.54 -8.12 -3.35
CA ILE A 215 -9.93 -7.83 -2.96
C ILE A 215 -10.46 -8.88 -1.98
N GLU A 216 -10.15 -10.16 -2.16
CA GLU A 216 -10.47 -11.21 -1.18
C GLU A 216 -9.90 -10.87 0.21
N GLY A 217 -8.65 -10.40 0.28
CA GLY A 217 -8.03 -9.94 1.52
C GLY A 217 -8.78 -8.78 2.17
N LEU A 218 -9.24 -7.81 1.38
CA LEU A 218 -10.04 -6.68 1.87
C LEU A 218 -11.43 -7.12 2.36
N VAL A 219 -12.11 -7.99 1.62
CA VAL A 219 -13.40 -8.58 2.02
C VAL A 219 -13.24 -9.35 3.32
N SER A 220 -12.19 -10.19 3.43
CA SER A 220 -11.89 -10.92 4.67
C SER A 220 -11.67 -9.99 5.86
N LEU A 221 -10.88 -8.93 5.68
CA LEU A 221 -10.54 -7.98 6.73
C LEU A 221 -11.76 -7.22 7.26
N LYS A 222 -12.68 -6.85 6.39
CA LYS A 222 -13.84 -6.00 6.72
C LYS A 222 -15.11 -6.79 7.00
N LEU A 223 -15.34 -7.90 6.33
CA LEU A 223 -16.59 -8.65 6.34
C LEU A 223 -16.45 -10.10 6.87
N GLY A 224 -15.24 -10.63 6.93
CA GLY A 224 -14.96 -11.98 7.44
C GLY A 224 -15.10 -13.10 6.41
N SER A 225 -14.83 -14.35 6.84
CA SER A 225 -14.74 -15.51 5.95
C SER A 225 -16.05 -15.92 5.28
N THR A 226 -17.20 -15.69 5.91
CA THR A 226 -18.51 -16.00 5.30
C THR A 226 -18.71 -15.18 4.02
N ALA A 227 -18.44 -13.88 4.07
CA ALA A 227 -18.52 -13.00 2.90
C ALA A 227 -17.49 -13.38 1.84
N VAL A 228 -16.28 -13.79 2.23
CA VAL A 228 -15.27 -14.31 1.31
C VAL A 228 -15.77 -15.55 0.58
N ASN A 229 -16.36 -16.50 1.29
CA ASN A 229 -16.87 -17.73 0.68
C ASN A 229 -18.02 -17.46 -0.30
N GLN A 230 -18.90 -16.51 0.00
CA GLN A 230 -19.93 -16.05 -0.94
C GLN A 230 -19.30 -15.37 -2.16
N PHE A 231 -18.35 -14.48 -1.94
CA PHE A 231 -17.61 -13.79 -2.98
C PHE A 231 -16.91 -14.77 -3.94
N VAL A 232 -16.17 -15.77 -3.42
CA VAL A 232 -15.47 -16.78 -4.23
C VAL A 232 -16.47 -17.71 -4.92
N SER A 233 -17.52 -18.18 -4.23
CA SER A 233 -18.53 -19.05 -4.82
C SER A 233 -19.29 -18.39 -5.97
N SER A 234 -19.51 -17.09 -5.93
CA SER A 234 -20.15 -16.37 -7.03
C SER A 234 -19.27 -16.36 -8.29
N MET A 235 -17.95 -16.26 -8.11
CA MET A 235 -16.99 -16.35 -9.20
C MET A 235 -16.98 -17.74 -9.86
N GLU A 236 -16.98 -18.80 -9.05
CA GLU A 236 -16.96 -20.17 -9.56
C GLU A 236 -18.21 -20.48 -10.39
N LYS A 237 -19.37 -19.99 -9.96
CA LYS A 237 -20.66 -20.26 -10.62
C LYS A 237 -20.91 -19.35 -11.83
N ASN A 238 -20.65 -18.07 -11.70
CA ASN A 238 -21.11 -17.04 -12.64
C ASN A 238 -19.97 -16.25 -13.31
N ARG A 239 -18.71 -16.50 -12.92
CA ARG A 239 -17.55 -15.68 -13.29
C ARG A 239 -17.70 -14.21 -12.92
N THR A 240 -18.50 -13.92 -11.91
CA THR A 240 -18.80 -12.59 -11.41
C THR A 240 -18.56 -12.58 -9.92
N TYR A 241 -17.79 -11.61 -9.43
CA TYR A 241 -17.67 -11.37 -8.01
C TYR A 241 -18.82 -10.48 -7.55
N PHE A 242 -19.39 -10.83 -6.41
CA PHE A 242 -20.56 -10.18 -5.84
C PHE A 242 -20.37 -9.96 -4.35
N VAL A 243 -20.86 -8.81 -3.86
CA VAL A 243 -20.97 -8.49 -2.44
C VAL A 243 -22.40 -8.01 -2.19
N GLU A 244 -23.04 -8.53 -1.14
CA GLU A 244 -24.41 -8.11 -0.78
C GLU A 244 -24.48 -6.60 -0.55
N GLU A 245 -25.53 -5.95 -1.04
CA GLU A 245 -25.66 -4.47 -1.02
C GLU A 245 -25.56 -3.90 0.41
N GLU A 246 -26.08 -4.61 1.42
CA GLU A 246 -26.02 -4.22 2.81
C GLU A 246 -24.58 -4.16 3.35
N LEU A 247 -23.69 -4.94 2.76
CA LEU A 247 -22.28 -5.01 3.16
C LEU A 247 -21.39 -3.98 2.44
N ILE A 248 -21.90 -3.36 1.36
CA ILE A 248 -21.13 -2.38 0.58
C ILE A 248 -20.70 -1.19 1.44
N SER A 249 -21.57 -0.68 2.30
CA SER A 249 -21.24 0.44 3.19
C SER A 249 -20.06 0.12 4.14
N ILE A 250 -19.99 -1.13 4.62
CA ILE A 250 -18.90 -1.61 5.48
C ILE A 250 -17.62 -1.78 4.66
N LEU A 251 -17.73 -2.38 3.47
CA LEU A 251 -16.59 -2.55 2.56
C LEU A 251 -16.00 -1.21 2.16
N ALA A 252 -16.85 -0.25 1.83
CA ALA A 252 -16.46 1.09 1.39
C ALA A 252 -16.04 2.02 2.54
N GLU A 253 -16.23 1.62 3.79
CA GLU A 253 -15.91 2.47 4.93
C GLU A 253 -14.47 3.00 4.84
N LYS A 254 -14.34 4.35 4.87
CA LYS A 254 -13.06 5.07 4.72
C LYS A 254 -12.31 4.83 3.40
N LEU A 255 -12.97 4.26 2.40
CA LEU A 255 -12.41 4.14 1.05
C LEU A 255 -13.07 5.18 0.14
N PHE A 256 -12.25 5.85 -0.66
CA PHE A 256 -12.70 6.69 -1.76
C PHE A 256 -12.06 6.17 -3.04
N CYS A 257 -12.82 5.42 -3.82
CA CYS A 257 -12.36 4.86 -5.08
C CYS A 257 -12.75 5.76 -6.24
N VAL A 258 -11.79 6.05 -7.13
CA VAL A 258 -12.01 6.89 -8.31
C VAL A 258 -11.34 6.29 -9.52
N VAL A 259 -12.10 6.28 -10.64
CA VAL A 259 -11.57 5.95 -11.97
C VAL A 259 -11.35 7.26 -12.72
N LEU A 260 -10.12 7.45 -13.18
CA LEU A 260 -9.70 8.67 -13.85
C LEU A 260 -9.65 8.46 -15.37
N SER A 261 -9.88 9.51 -16.12
CA SER A 261 -9.79 9.45 -17.59
C SER A 261 -8.37 9.13 -18.05
N PRO A 262 -8.20 8.41 -19.17
CA PRO A 262 -6.90 8.26 -19.82
C PRO A 262 -6.24 9.63 -20.03
N ASN A 263 -4.91 9.69 -19.96
CA ASN A 263 -4.09 10.91 -20.05
C ASN A 263 -4.17 11.87 -18.85
N ARG A 264 -4.97 11.56 -17.81
CA ARG A 264 -5.05 12.43 -16.63
C ARG A 264 -3.71 12.49 -15.89
N SER A 265 -3.02 11.35 -15.75
CA SER A 265 -1.67 11.28 -15.17
C SER A 265 -0.68 12.16 -15.92
N GLN A 266 -0.65 12.11 -17.25
CA GLN A 266 0.22 12.95 -18.09
C GLN A 266 -0.03 14.45 -17.89
N GLN A 267 -1.31 14.86 -17.84
CA GLN A 267 -1.68 16.27 -17.60
C GLN A 267 -1.22 16.73 -16.20
N ILE A 268 -1.38 15.87 -15.19
CA ILE A 268 -0.93 16.16 -13.83
C ILE A 268 0.59 16.24 -13.75
N MET A 269 1.34 15.31 -14.35
CA MET A 269 2.80 15.37 -14.39
C MET A 269 3.29 16.71 -14.96
N SER A 270 2.72 17.14 -16.09
CA SER A 270 3.06 18.40 -16.73
C SER A 270 2.73 19.62 -15.86
N SER A 271 1.51 19.72 -15.37
CA SER A 271 1.07 20.87 -14.57
C SER A 271 1.79 20.93 -13.22
N PHE A 272 1.97 19.78 -12.57
CA PHE A 272 2.59 19.67 -11.26
C PHE A 272 4.08 20.05 -11.27
N ASN A 273 4.82 19.63 -12.33
CA ASN A 273 6.19 20.06 -12.51
C ASN A 273 6.30 21.59 -12.67
N ARG A 274 5.38 22.22 -13.42
CA ARG A 274 5.38 23.68 -13.60
C ARG A 274 5.05 24.46 -12.32
N THR A 275 4.13 23.93 -11.49
CA THR A 275 3.65 24.68 -10.31
C THR A 275 4.42 24.37 -9.04
N ASN A 276 4.89 23.14 -8.89
CA ASN A 276 5.54 22.66 -7.67
C ASN A 276 7.04 22.40 -7.85
N HIS A 277 7.56 22.51 -9.08
CA HIS A 277 8.95 22.15 -9.42
C HIS A 277 9.32 20.74 -8.96
N TYR A 278 8.34 19.83 -9.03
CA TYR A 278 8.48 18.45 -8.59
C TYR A 278 8.15 17.50 -9.74
N ILE A 279 9.04 16.55 -10.00
CA ILE A 279 8.85 15.52 -11.03
C ILE A 279 8.11 14.34 -10.42
N LEU A 280 6.90 14.08 -10.95
CA LEU A 280 6.11 12.92 -10.64
C LEU A 280 6.36 11.82 -11.69
N GLU A 281 6.27 10.57 -11.29
CA GLU A 281 6.05 9.45 -12.20
C GLU A 281 4.52 9.22 -12.39
N PRO A 282 4.09 8.40 -13.38
CA PRO A 282 2.68 8.23 -13.72
C PRO A 282 1.78 7.81 -12.55
N THR A 283 2.26 6.91 -11.69
CA THR A 283 1.48 6.36 -10.55
C THR A 283 1.23 7.42 -9.48
N SER A 284 2.26 8.19 -9.10
CA SER A 284 2.11 9.31 -8.16
C SER A 284 1.25 10.44 -8.75
N ALA A 285 1.33 10.68 -10.06
CA ALA A 285 0.45 11.64 -10.73
C ALA A 285 -1.01 11.19 -10.69
N LEU A 286 -1.26 9.90 -10.81
CA LEU A 286 -2.59 9.32 -10.63
C LEU A 286 -3.12 9.54 -9.22
N CYS A 287 -2.28 9.33 -8.19
CA CYS A 287 -2.62 9.59 -6.79
C CYS A 287 -2.95 11.06 -6.54
N ILE A 288 -2.17 12.00 -7.09
CA ILE A 288 -2.45 13.45 -7.02
C ILE A 288 -3.79 13.78 -7.66
N SER A 289 -4.09 13.19 -8.82
CA SER A 289 -5.36 13.43 -9.50
C SER A 289 -6.56 12.93 -8.69
N GLY A 290 -6.47 11.72 -8.13
CA GLY A 290 -7.52 11.18 -7.28
C GLY A 290 -7.74 12.00 -6.01
N LEU A 291 -6.64 12.50 -5.42
CA LEU A 291 -6.72 13.43 -4.28
C LEU A 291 -7.43 14.74 -4.64
N GLN A 292 -7.16 15.30 -5.83
CA GLN A 292 -7.86 16.50 -6.29
C GLN A 292 -9.37 16.24 -6.45
N ASP A 293 -9.75 15.10 -7.04
CA ASP A 293 -11.15 14.71 -7.19
C ASP A 293 -11.82 14.46 -5.83
N PHE A 294 -11.14 13.81 -4.89
CA PHE A 294 -11.62 13.62 -3.53
C PHE A 294 -11.92 14.95 -2.84
N ARG A 295 -10.95 15.86 -2.85
CA ARG A 295 -11.10 17.19 -2.24
C ARG A 295 -12.23 18.00 -2.90
N ALA A 296 -12.33 17.94 -4.22
CA ALA A 296 -13.39 18.64 -4.96
C ALA A 296 -14.79 18.09 -4.65
N LYS A 297 -14.95 16.78 -4.49
CA LYS A 297 -16.25 16.13 -4.24
C LYS A 297 -16.68 16.22 -2.78
N THR A 298 -15.73 16.14 -1.84
CA THR A 298 -16.06 16.03 -0.41
C THR A 298 -15.88 17.32 0.38
N GLY A 299 -15.10 18.27 -0.15
CA GLY A 299 -14.66 19.45 0.60
C GLY A 299 -13.64 19.15 1.70
N VAL A 300 -13.28 17.88 1.92
CA VAL A 300 -12.29 17.48 2.93
C VAL A 300 -10.89 17.88 2.47
N ASN A 301 -10.14 18.53 3.35
CA ASN A 301 -8.78 19.00 3.08
C ASN A 301 -7.85 18.64 4.25
N ASN A 302 -7.82 17.36 4.57
CA ASN A 302 -6.88 16.81 5.55
C ASN A 302 -5.46 16.76 4.98
N ARG A 303 -4.48 16.62 5.88
CA ARG A 303 -3.11 16.26 5.48
C ARG A 303 -3.14 14.90 4.80
N THR A 304 -2.53 14.83 3.63
CA THR A 304 -2.55 13.62 2.79
C THR A 304 -1.15 13.18 2.45
N LEU A 305 -0.90 11.89 2.63
CA LEU A 305 0.33 11.22 2.27
C LEU A 305 0.13 10.42 0.99
N ILE A 306 1.03 10.61 0.03
CA ILE A 306 1.14 9.79 -1.18
C ILE A 306 2.31 8.86 -1.00
N LEU A 307 2.09 7.56 -1.19
CA LEU A 307 3.14 6.56 -1.14
C LEU A 307 3.70 6.37 -2.56
N ALA A 308 4.92 6.83 -2.79
CA ALA A 308 5.61 6.72 -4.06
C ALA A 308 6.71 5.67 -3.96
N ASP A 309 6.46 4.50 -4.50
CA ASP A 309 7.33 3.32 -4.50
C ASP A 309 8.18 3.18 -5.77
N ILE A 310 7.87 3.97 -6.80
CA ILE A 310 8.53 3.95 -8.11
C ILE A 310 9.25 5.27 -8.36
N THR A 311 10.54 5.19 -8.68
CA THR A 311 11.31 6.37 -9.09
C THR A 311 10.87 6.88 -10.47
N PRO A 312 10.79 8.22 -10.69
CA PRO A 312 10.52 8.77 -12.01
C PRO A 312 11.49 8.30 -13.10
N ALA A 313 12.72 7.92 -12.75
CA ALA A 313 13.69 7.37 -13.68
C ALA A 313 13.23 6.05 -14.34
N LYS A 314 12.42 5.26 -13.64
CA LYS A 314 11.88 4.00 -14.19
C LYS A 314 10.85 4.22 -15.31
N HIS A 315 10.27 5.41 -15.38
CA HIS A 315 9.29 5.82 -16.39
C HIS A 315 9.76 7.07 -17.16
N ILE A 316 11.07 7.14 -17.44
CA ILE A 316 11.72 8.33 -17.98
C ILE A 316 11.05 8.84 -19.27
N ASP A 317 10.68 7.96 -20.18
CA ASP A 317 10.02 8.33 -21.44
C ASP A 317 8.65 9.00 -21.20
N ALA A 318 7.88 8.50 -20.24
CA ALA A 318 6.60 9.11 -19.88
C ALA A 318 6.80 10.48 -19.24
N VAL A 319 7.84 10.63 -18.39
CA VAL A 319 8.19 11.90 -17.76
C VAL A 319 8.64 12.93 -18.79
N ILE A 320 9.53 12.55 -19.72
CA ILE A 320 9.97 13.40 -20.85
C ILE A 320 8.76 13.84 -21.66
N SER A 321 7.91 12.89 -22.07
CA SER A 321 6.71 13.18 -22.87
C SER A 321 5.76 14.16 -22.16
N ALA A 322 5.59 14.05 -20.85
CA ALA A 322 4.70 14.89 -20.09
C ALA A 322 5.26 16.27 -19.77
N THR A 323 6.56 16.36 -19.47
CA THR A 323 7.20 17.60 -18.97
C THR A 323 7.91 18.40 -20.04
N GLY A 324 8.35 17.75 -21.11
CA GLY A 324 9.22 18.33 -22.13
C GLY A 324 10.67 18.58 -21.66
N LEU A 325 11.05 18.06 -20.50
CA LEU A 325 12.41 18.19 -19.97
C LEU A 325 13.35 17.17 -20.62
N ALA A 326 14.62 17.53 -20.76
CA ALA A 326 15.66 16.59 -21.17
C ALA A 326 15.93 15.56 -20.06
N GLU A 327 16.32 14.34 -20.44
CA GLU A 327 16.64 13.25 -19.52
C GLU A 327 17.65 13.65 -18.44
N ASP A 328 18.76 14.27 -18.83
CA ASP A 328 19.80 14.74 -17.92
C ASP A 328 19.23 15.69 -16.86
N THR A 329 18.34 16.59 -17.24
CA THR A 329 17.68 17.53 -16.33
C THR A 329 16.78 16.79 -15.32
N ILE A 330 16.06 15.77 -15.79
CA ILE A 330 15.20 14.92 -14.94
C ILE A 330 16.08 14.17 -13.95
N MET A 331 17.14 13.51 -14.42
CA MET A 331 18.05 12.73 -13.57
C MET A 331 18.76 13.61 -12.54
N GLU A 332 19.23 14.80 -12.92
CA GLU A 332 19.82 15.75 -11.97
C GLU A 332 18.82 16.15 -10.86
N GLN A 333 17.55 16.40 -11.21
CA GLN A 333 16.53 16.75 -10.22
C GLN A 333 16.20 15.59 -9.28
N ILE A 334 16.25 14.33 -9.76
CA ILE A 334 16.03 13.14 -8.92
C ILE A 334 17.22 12.94 -7.96
N ILE A 335 18.45 13.10 -8.44
CA ILE A 335 19.67 12.87 -7.65
C ILE A 335 19.90 13.97 -6.61
N ARG A 336 19.56 15.23 -6.93
CA ARG A 336 19.72 16.37 -5.99
C ARG A 336 18.70 16.39 -4.85
N ARG A 337 17.71 15.54 -4.90
CA ARG A 337 16.71 15.36 -3.84
C ARG A 337 17.22 14.44 -2.76
#